data_a369a01813f3ca7a040f6a064c553a11
#
_entry.id   a369a01813f3ca7a040f6a064c553a11
#
_cell.length_a   1.000
_cell.length_b   1.000
_cell.length_c   1.000
_cell.angle_alpha   90.00
_cell.angle_beta   90.00
_cell.angle_gamma   90.00
#
_symmetry.space_group_name_H-M   'P 1'
#
loop_
_entity.id
_entity.type
_entity.pdbx_description
1 polymer ?
#
loop_
_entity_poly.entity_id
_entity_poly.type
_entity_poly.pdbx_seq_one_letter_code
_entity_poly.pdbx_strand_id
1 'polypeptide(L)'
;MRYYDAAVIGGGVLGCFSARNLRKWNISAVLIEGAEDVCTGITKSNTAIVYAGYDNKVGSLKAQMTVRGNANFDRLCEELEVPFARCGSLMVSCGPGADRVLRKKFEQGQQNGVPGLRLISGAEALEMEPMLAPDVTSALYAPSTGTVNPWQLGIAAYENALHNGAEALLNTEVLDIYRTADGYVIGTSGGEISCKVILNCAGLNADKVQELLFPPSVRLFCDGADFLILDKHAAKPSHIIFQESEEKGKGVTAVPTVDGNLLLGPSQRPLDGKPWATTHCGMDFLRETTAQVLPGVDLSQIIRSFASVRPNPHRVVLKDGEYVRDGKSIGTFVIENPALGFYSLIGIKTPGLTCADELGMYLAERAAEFLDAGANETFNPYRKAIHGKDHEIICQCEQITKAEILEAIARGATTVDGVKRRVGSGMGRCQGARCSWEIERLLEDAKHGKM
;
A
#
# COMPACT_ATOMS: atom_id res chain seq x y z
N MET A 1 -15.58 -29.48 -3.26
CA MET A 1 -14.59 -28.60 -3.91
C MET A 1 -15.34 -27.46 -4.58
N ARG A 2 -14.95 -26.20 -4.36
CA ARG A 2 -15.49 -25.02 -5.05
C ARG A 2 -14.69 -24.79 -6.32
N TYR A 3 -15.34 -24.30 -7.37
CA TYR A 3 -14.71 -24.01 -8.65
C TYR A 3 -14.83 -22.54 -9.03
N TYR A 4 -13.73 -21.94 -9.49
CA TYR A 4 -13.65 -20.58 -10.01
C TYR A 4 -12.82 -20.54 -11.29
N ASP A 5 -13.00 -19.53 -12.12
CA ASP A 5 -12.09 -19.30 -13.24
C ASP A 5 -10.75 -18.77 -12.75
N ALA A 6 -10.74 -17.86 -11.74
CA ALA A 6 -9.52 -17.28 -11.19
C ALA A 6 -9.55 -17.24 -9.65
N ALA A 7 -8.40 -17.55 -9.05
CA ALA A 7 -8.14 -17.39 -7.63
C ALA A 7 -7.04 -16.33 -7.41
N VAL A 8 -7.31 -15.35 -6.54
CA VAL A 8 -6.36 -14.33 -6.10
C VAL A 8 -5.89 -14.70 -4.71
N ILE A 9 -4.59 -14.92 -4.52
CA ILE A 9 -3.99 -15.27 -3.23
C ILE A 9 -3.38 -14.04 -2.59
N GLY A 10 -3.92 -13.63 -1.43
CA GLY A 10 -3.51 -12.47 -0.65
C GLY A 10 -4.45 -11.26 -0.80
N GLY A 11 -4.99 -10.78 0.33
CA GLY A 11 -5.92 -9.65 0.43
C GLY A 11 -5.24 -8.30 0.69
N GLY A 12 -3.97 -8.12 0.30
CA GLY A 12 -3.34 -6.79 0.25
C GLY A 12 -3.91 -5.93 -0.87
N VAL A 13 -3.51 -4.64 -0.96
CA VAL A 13 -4.01 -3.71 -1.98
C VAL A 13 -3.88 -4.26 -3.40
N LEU A 14 -2.83 -5.01 -3.72
CA LEU A 14 -2.63 -5.61 -5.04
C LEU A 14 -3.65 -6.71 -5.32
N GLY A 15 -3.91 -7.59 -4.35
CA GLY A 15 -4.92 -8.64 -4.50
C GLY A 15 -6.34 -8.07 -4.56
N CYS A 16 -6.66 -7.06 -3.76
CA CYS A 16 -7.96 -6.37 -3.81
C CYS A 16 -8.21 -5.74 -5.19
N PHE A 17 -7.22 -5.04 -5.77
CA PHE A 17 -7.35 -4.50 -7.13
C PHE A 17 -7.34 -5.59 -8.21
N SER A 18 -6.60 -6.67 -8.02
CA SER A 18 -6.65 -7.81 -8.95
C SER A 18 -8.04 -8.45 -8.96
N ALA A 19 -8.63 -8.69 -7.80
CA ALA A 19 -9.99 -9.21 -7.68
C ALA A 19 -11.04 -8.24 -8.30
N ARG A 20 -10.93 -6.92 -8.02
CA ARG A 20 -11.79 -5.90 -8.64
C ARG A 20 -11.67 -5.91 -10.16
N ASN A 21 -10.47 -5.91 -10.67
CA ASN A 21 -10.23 -5.80 -12.11
C ASN A 21 -10.59 -7.08 -12.87
N LEU A 22 -10.49 -8.28 -12.28
CA LEU A 22 -11.02 -9.51 -12.87
C LEU A 22 -12.53 -9.41 -13.14
N ARG A 23 -13.29 -8.68 -12.32
CA ARG A 23 -14.74 -8.53 -12.50
C ARG A 23 -15.15 -7.61 -13.66
N LYS A 24 -14.18 -6.94 -14.31
CA LYS A 24 -14.41 -6.23 -15.58
C LYS A 24 -14.59 -7.19 -16.76
N TRP A 25 -14.30 -8.46 -16.55
CA TRP A 25 -14.55 -9.55 -17.50
C TRP A 25 -15.52 -10.57 -16.89
N ASN A 26 -16.11 -11.40 -17.70
CA ASN A 26 -16.99 -12.49 -17.29
C ASN A 26 -16.15 -13.66 -16.69
N ILE A 27 -15.44 -13.38 -15.62
CA ILE A 27 -14.56 -14.30 -14.89
C ILE A 27 -15.10 -14.48 -13.48
N SER A 28 -15.42 -15.69 -13.07
CA SER A 28 -15.70 -16.00 -11.67
C SER A 28 -14.41 -15.95 -10.86
N ALA A 29 -14.38 -15.14 -9.81
CA ALA A 29 -13.16 -14.86 -9.06
C ALA A 29 -13.35 -15.05 -7.55
N VAL A 30 -12.34 -15.64 -6.89
CA VAL A 30 -12.25 -15.74 -5.44
C VAL A 30 -10.96 -15.10 -4.94
N LEU A 31 -11.06 -14.31 -3.85
CA LEU A 31 -9.92 -13.79 -3.11
C LEU A 31 -9.72 -14.63 -1.86
N ILE A 32 -8.49 -15.13 -1.64
CA ILE A 32 -8.12 -15.99 -0.51
C ILE A 32 -7.14 -15.21 0.37
N GLU A 33 -7.50 -14.98 1.64
CA GLU A 33 -6.68 -14.24 2.61
C GLU A 33 -6.59 -15.01 3.93
N GLY A 34 -5.35 -15.19 4.42
CA GLY A 34 -5.07 -15.88 5.66
C GLY A 34 -5.51 -15.14 6.93
N ALA A 35 -5.59 -13.80 6.86
CA ALA A 35 -6.02 -12.97 7.98
C ALA A 35 -7.56 -12.83 8.05
N GLU A 36 -8.02 -12.30 9.19
CA GLU A 36 -9.44 -12.02 9.46
C GLU A 36 -10.03 -10.90 8.61
N ASP A 37 -9.18 -10.11 7.92
CA ASP A 37 -9.59 -8.98 7.09
C ASP A 37 -8.55 -8.68 6.02
N VAL A 38 -8.92 -7.91 5.01
CA VAL A 38 -8.01 -7.43 3.97
C VAL A 38 -7.14 -6.27 4.46
N CYS A 39 -6.03 -6.00 3.75
CA CYS A 39 -5.12 -4.88 4.03
C CYS A 39 -4.44 -4.93 5.41
N THR A 40 -4.24 -6.11 5.98
CA THR A 40 -3.63 -6.30 7.31
C THR A 40 -2.10 -6.32 7.30
N GLY A 41 -1.46 -6.51 6.13
CA GLY A 41 -0.01 -6.55 5.94
C GLY A 41 0.64 -5.19 5.67
N ILE A 42 1.56 -5.13 4.69
CA ILE A 42 2.30 -3.90 4.29
C ILE A 42 1.35 -2.78 3.84
N THR A 43 0.18 -3.11 3.32
CA THR A 43 -0.81 -2.13 2.89
C THR A 43 -1.19 -1.14 3.99
N LYS A 44 -1.27 -1.57 5.25
CA LYS A 44 -1.58 -0.67 6.38
C LYS A 44 -0.37 0.07 6.96
N SER A 45 0.84 -0.21 6.48
CA SER A 45 2.08 0.29 7.09
C SER A 45 3.06 0.79 6.02
N ASN A 46 2.73 1.90 5.36
CA ASN A 46 3.55 2.55 4.34
C ASN A 46 3.43 4.08 4.44
N THR A 47 4.06 4.81 3.53
CA THR A 47 4.07 6.28 3.52
C THR A 47 2.81 6.92 2.94
N ALA A 48 1.83 6.16 2.51
CA ALA A 48 0.57 6.68 1.93
C ALA A 48 0.74 7.57 0.66
N ILE A 49 1.90 7.54 0.01
CA ILE A 49 2.24 8.43 -1.10
C ILE A 49 1.82 7.85 -2.44
N VAL A 50 1.19 8.70 -3.25
CA VAL A 50 0.96 8.50 -4.68
C VAL A 50 2.09 9.20 -5.43
N TYR A 51 3.09 8.41 -5.86
CA TYR A 51 4.34 8.92 -6.45
C TYR A 51 4.15 9.42 -7.89
N ALA A 52 4.82 10.52 -8.23
CA ALA A 52 4.81 11.08 -9.57
C ALA A 52 5.53 10.20 -10.63
N GLY A 53 6.59 9.49 -10.26
CA GLY A 53 7.30 8.57 -11.16
C GLY A 53 8.68 9.00 -11.63
N TYR A 54 9.19 10.14 -11.17
CA TYR A 54 10.51 10.67 -11.56
C TYR A 54 11.70 9.82 -11.08
N ASP A 55 11.53 9.00 -10.03
CA ASP A 55 12.60 8.19 -9.40
C ASP A 55 12.70 6.76 -10.01
N ASN A 56 11.98 6.45 -11.08
CA ASN A 56 11.97 5.14 -11.71
C ASN A 56 12.85 5.12 -12.96
N LYS A 57 13.55 3.98 -13.19
CA LYS A 57 14.40 3.82 -14.38
C LYS A 57 13.58 4.03 -15.66
N VAL A 58 14.09 4.90 -16.53
CA VAL A 58 13.46 5.22 -17.83
C VAL A 58 13.18 3.96 -18.63
N GLY A 59 12.00 3.90 -19.26
CA GLY A 59 11.56 2.80 -20.12
C GLY A 59 11.15 1.52 -19.37
N SER A 60 11.31 1.47 -18.02
CA SER A 60 10.88 0.31 -17.25
C SER A 60 9.35 0.24 -17.14
N LEU A 61 8.81 -0.99 -17.05
CA LEU A 61 7.40 -1.21 -16.75
C LEU A 61 6.95 -0.47 -15.46
N LYS A 62 7.84 -0.45 -14.47
CA LYS A 62 7.63 0.29 -13.23
C LYS A 62 7.43 1.79 -13.45
N ALA A 63 8.23 2.43 -14.32
CA ALA A 63 8.08 3.84 -14.65
C ALA A 63 6.74 4.10 -15.35
N GLN A 64 6.42 3.30 -16.36
CA GLN A 64 5.18 3.41 -17.13
C GLN A 64 3.93 3.26 -16.24
N MET A 65 3.88 2.19 -15.42
CA MET A 65 2.76 1.95 -14.51
C MET A 65 2.64 3.03 -13.42
N THR A 66 3.77 3.62 -12.97
CA THR A 66 3.71 4.69 -11.97
C THR A 66 3.08 5.95 -12.55
N VAL A 67 3.50 6.37 -13.73
CA VAL A 67 2.97 7.58 -14.38
C VAL A 67 1.49 7.40 -14.73
N ARG A 68 1.10 6.25 -15.28
CA ARG A 68 -0.30 5.94 -15.59
C ARG A 68 -1.15 5.83 -14.33
N GLY A 69 -0.67 5.10 -13.32
CA GLY A 69 -1.38 4.96 -12.04
C GLY A 69 -1.59 6.30 -11.34
N ASN A 70 -0.55 7.16 -11.33
CA ASN A 70 -0.68 8.51 -10.82
C ASN A 70 -1.72 9.33 -11.58
N ALA A 71 -1.71 9.29 -12.91
CA ALA A 71 -2.66 10.04 -13.74
C ALA A 71 -4.13 9.61 -13.54
N ASN A 72 -4.35 8.32 -13.26
CA ASN A 72 -5.69 7.76 -13.05
C ASN A 72 -6.21 7.91 -11.60
N PHE A 73 -5.38 8.37 -10.67
CA PHE A 73 -5.66 8.25 -9.24
C PHE A 73 -6.84 9.09 -8.76
N ASP A 74 -7.07 10.29 -9.35
CA ASP A 74 -8.22 11.14 -9.00
C ASP A 74 -9.53 10.42 -9.34
N ARG A 75 -9.65 9.94 -10.59
CA ARG A 75 -10.82 9.18 -11.04
C ARG A 75 -11.05 7.93 -10.20
N LEU A 76 -9.99 7.18 -9.89
CA LEU A 76 -10.07 5.96 -9.08
C LEU A 76 -10.59 6.25 -7.67
N CYS A 77 -10.09 7.31 -7.03
CA CYS A 77 -10.53 7.70 -5.70
C CYS A 77 -11.96 8.26 -5.70
N GLU A 78 -12.38 8.93 -6.77
CA GLU A 78 -13.76 9.36 -6.97
C GLU A 78 -14.71 8.16 -7.14
N GLU A 79 -14.39 7.19 -8.01
CA GLU A 79 -15.16 5.97 -8.21
C GLU A 79 -15.34 5.17 -6.91
N LEU A 80 -14.31 5.11 -6.09
CA LEU A 80 -14.27 4.32 -4.85
C LEU A 80 -14.64 5.13 -3.60
N GLU A 81 -14.91 6.42 -3.72
CA GLU A 81 -15.11 7.35 -2.60
C GLU A 81 -14.03 7.20 -1.51
N VAL A 82 -12.75 7.31 -1.92
CA VAL A 82 -11.59 7.22 -1.03
C VAL A 82 -10.94 8.61 -0.90
N PRO A 83 -10.65 9.08 0.33
CA PRO A 83 -9.94 10.34 0.53
C PRO A 83 -8.57 10.34 -0.16
N PHE A 84 -8.35 11.35 -1.00
CA PHE A 84 -7.12 11.58 -1.75
C PHE A 84 -6.82 13.07 -1.86
N ALA A 85 -5.55 13.46 -1.76
CA ALA A 85 -5.12 14.84 -1.94
C ALA A 85 -3.87 14.93 -2.82
N ARG A 86 -3.94 15.76 -3.88
CA ARG A 86 -2.76 16.15 -4.66
C ARG A 86 -2.07 17.33 -4.00
N CYS A 87 -1.26 17.04 -2.98
CA CYS A 87 -0.53 18.07 -2.24
C CYS A 87 0.82 18.44 -2.88
N GLY A 88 1.25 17.73 -3.93
CA GLY A 88 2.58 17.92 -4.50
C GLY A 88 3.70 17.41 -3.58
N SER A 89 4.93 17.45 -4.07
CA SER A 89 6.11 17.13 -3.27
C SER A 89 7.31 18.00 -3.60
N LEU A 90 8.14 18.27 -2.60
CA LEU A 90 9.45 18.88 -2.71
C LEU A 90 10.51 17.86 -2.30
N MET A 91 11.39 17.48 -3.22
CA MET A 91 12.60 16.74 -2.86
C MET A 91 13.70 17.76 -2.67
N VAL A 92 14.09 18.01 -1.41
CA VAL A 92 15.00 19.11 -1.04
C VAL A 92 16.44 18.64 -0.98
N SER A 93 17.34 19.57 -1.29
CA SER A 93 18.79 19.44 -1.24
C SER A 93 19.39 20.53 -0.34
N CYS A 94 20.45 20.17 0.40
CA CYS A 94 21.22 21.07 1.23
C CYS A 94 22.71 21.10 0.77
N GLY A 95 22.99 21.04 -0.52
CA GLY A 95 24.36 21.18 -1.03
C GLY A 95 24.55 20.66 -2.46
N PRO A 96 25.73 20.96 -3.08
CA PRO A 96 25.98 20.73 -4.50
C PRO A 96 25.96 19.26 -4.93
N GLY A 97 26.26 18.34 -4.02
CA GLY A 97 26.17 16.90 -4.29
C GLY A 97 24.72 16.44 -4.51
N ALA A 98 23.82 16.82 -3.60
CA ALA A 98 22.41 16.52 -3.71
C ALA A 98 21.75 17.27 -4.89
N ASP A 99 22.17 18.49 -5.21
CA ASP A 99 21.72 19.24 -6.40
C ASP A 99 21.97 18.46 -7.70
N ARG A 100 23.12 17.78 -7.84
CA ARG A 100 23.39 16.90 -8.99
C ARG A 100 22.41 15.73 -9.07
N VAL A 101 22.08 15.14 -7.92
CA VAL A 101 21.10 14.06 -7.85
C VAL A 101 19.71 14.56 -8.27
N LEU A 102 19.29 15.74 -7.82
CA LEU A 102 18.00 16.33 -8.22
C LEU A 102 17.92 16.60 -9.73
N ARG A 103 19.00 17.13 -10.35
CA ARG A 103 19.04 17.30 -11.82
C ARG A 103 18.86 15.98 -12.55
N LYS A 104 19.58 14.95 -12.16
CA LYS A 104 19.44 13.61 -12.75
C LYS A 104 18.01 13.08 -12.63
N LYS A 105 17.38 13.25 -11.47
CA LYS A 105 15.99 12.83 -11.24
C LYS A 105 14.99 13.65 -12.05
N PHE A 106 15.24 14.94 -12.23
CA PHE A 106 14.45 15.81 -13.08
C PHE A 106 14.49 15.35 -14.54
N GLU A 107 15.68 15.14 -15.11
CA GLU A 107 15.88 14.65 -16.48
C GLU A 107 15.20 13.28 -16.68
N GLN A 108 15.38 12.37 -15.72
CA GLN A 108 14.74 11.06 -15.71
C GLN A 108 13.21 11.16 -15.66
N GLY A 109 12.69 12.06 -14.83
CA GLY A 109 11.26 12.30 -14.71
C GLY A 109 10.63 12.89 -15.97
N GLN A 110 11.34 13.81 -16.66
CA GLN A 110 10.92 14.33 -17.97
C GLN A 110 10.85 13.19 -19.01
N GLN A 111 11.87 12.33 -19.07
CA GLN A 111 11.88 11.18 -19.97
C GLN A 111 10.78 10.14 -19.64
N ASN A 112 10.39 10.03 -18.38
CA ASN A 112 9.27 9.19 -17.95
C ASN A 112 7.89 9.82 -18.24
N GLY A 113 7.83 11.09 -18.68
CA GLY A 113 6.59 11.80 -18.95
C GLY A 113 5.87 12.30 -17.69
N VAL A 114 6.60 12.56 -16.59
CA VAL A 114 6.00 13.12 -15.36
C VAL A 114 5.59 14.57 -15.58
N PRO A 115 4.31 14.94 -15.42
CA PRO A 115 3.84 16.29 -15.72
C PRO A 115 4.27 17.30 -14.67
N GLY A 116 4.56 18.53 -15.11
CA GLY A 116 4.74 19.70 -14.25
C GLY A 116 5.98 19.69 -13.37
N LEU A 117 6.94 18.77 -13.59
CA LEU A 117 8.21 18.76 -12.85
C LEU A 117 8.98 20.07 -13.04
N ARG A 118 9.52 20.61 -11.94
CA ARG A 118 10.39 21.80 -11.95
C ARG A 118 11.55 21.63 -10.97
N LEU A 119 12.73 22.06 -11.40
CA LEU A 119 13.82 22.37 -10.48
C LEU A 119 13.64 23.83 -10.03
N ILE A 120 13.58 24.04 -8.72
CA ILE A 120 13.37 25.34 -8.10
C ILE A 120 14.55 25.68 -7.16
N SER A 121 14.76 26.98 -6.94
CA SER A 121 15.78 27.46 -6.01
C SER A 121 15.38 27.19 -4.55
N GLY A 122 16.37 27.24 -3.63
CA GLY A 122 16.10 27.15 -2.20
C GLY A 122 15.17 28.28 -1.72
N ALA A 123 15.34 29.49 -2.27
CA ALA A 123 14.45 30.61 -1.93
C ALA A 123 12.99 30.34 -2.33
N GLU A 124 12.74 29.84 -3.52
CA GLU A 124 11.39 29.46 -3.96
C GLU A 124 10.84 28.29 -3.11
N ALA A 125 11.70 27.31 -2.77
CA ALA A 125 11.28 26.20 -1.91
C ALA A 125 10.88 26.68 -0.50
N LEU A 126 11.61 27.62 0.08
CA LEU A 126 11.31 28.22 1.39
C LEU A 126 10.07 29.14 1.33
N GLU A 127 9.79 29.80 0.21
CA GLU A 127 8.54 30.52 0.00
C GLU A 127 7.33 29.57 -0.03
N MET A 128 7.46 28.41 -0.72
CA MET A 128 6.41 27.40 -0.77
C MET A 128 6.21 26.67 0.57
N GLU A 129 7.31 26.42 1.28
CA GLU A 129 7.32 25.70 2.56
C GLU A 129 8.22 26.39 3.58
N PRO A 130 7.70 27.36 4.34
CA PRO A 130 8.48 28.12 5.34
C PRO A 130 9.00 27.28 6.52
N MET A 131 8.51 26.06 6.67
CA MET A 131 8.98 25.13 7.71
C MET A 131 10.28 24.41 7.36
N LEU A 132 10.75 24.51 6.12
CA LEU A 132 12.02 23.90 5.69
C LEU A 132 13.20 24.54 6.42
N ALA A 133 14.27 23.77 6.56
CA ALA A 133 15.54 24.27 7.07
C ALA A 133 16.10 25.37 6.15
N PRO A 134 16.70 26.45 6.72
CA PRO A 134 17.13 27.63 5.95
C PRO A 134 18.32 27.37 5.00
N ASP A 135 19.00 26.27 5.15
CA ASP A 135 20.15 25.84 4.35
C ASP A 135 19.76 25.02 3.09
N VAL A 136 18.47 24.90 2.80
CA VAL A 136 17.98 24.29 1.55
C VAL A 136 18.45 25.12 0.37
N THR A 137 19.21 24.50 -0.54
CA THR A 137 19.82 25.15 -1.72
C THR A 137 18.97 25.03 -2.98
N SER A 138 18.25 23.92 -3.16
CA SER A 138 17.36 23.66 -4.29
C SER A 138 16.31 22.61 -3.94
N ALA A 139 15.29 22.49 -4.78
CA ALA A 139 14.34 21.40 -4.69
C ALA A 139 13.86 20.93 -6.08
N LEU A 140 13.47 19.66 -6.17
CA LEU A 140 12.68 19.11 -7.25
C LEU A 140 11.21 19.14 -6.85
N TYR A 141 10.43 19.99 -7.48
CA TYR A 141 8.99 20.10 -7.26
C TYR A 141 8.23 19.16 -8.21
N ALA A 142 7.36 18.33 -7.68
CA ALA A 142 6.50 17.42 -8.43
C ALA A 142 5.02 17.62 -8.03
N PRO A 143 4.25 18.46 -8.76
CA PRO A 143 2.88 18.80 -8.41
C PRO A 143 1.91 17.62 -8.49
N SER A 144 2.20 16.60 -9.29
CA SER A 144 1.37 15.42 -9.44
C SER A 144 1.47 14.40 -8.29
N THR A 145 2.41 14.59 -7.35
CA THR A 145 2.50 13.74 -6.16
C THR A 145 1.29 13.98 -5.25
N GLY A 146 0.80 12.94 -4.60
CA GLY A 146 -0.33 13.06 -3.68
C GLY A 146 -0.24 12.09 -2.51
N THR A 147 -1.24 12.14 -1.64
CA THR A 147 -1.40 11.25 -0.50
C THR A 147 -2.80 10.65 -0.47
N VAL A 148 -2.91 9.40 -0.02
CA VAL A 148 -4.15 8.63 0.04
C VAL A 148 -4.21 7.83 1.33
N ASN A 149 -5.40 7.46 1.80
CA ASN A 149 -5.50 6.48 2.87
C ASN A 149 -5.30 5.06 2.29
N PRO A 150 -4.17 4.38 2.57
CA PRO A 150 -3.78 3.17 1.83
C PRO A 150 -4.65 1.95 2.13
N TRP A 151 -5.14 1.82 3.39
CA TRP A 151 -6.02 0.70 3.75
C TRP A 151 -7.44 0.94 3.28
N GLN A 152 -7.96 2.16 3.34
CA GLN A 152 -9.27 2.48 2.77
C GLN A 152 -9.30 2.26 1.26
N LEU A 153 -8.21 2.59 0.55
CA LEU A 153 -8.09 2.31 -0.89
C LEU A 153 -8.21 0.81 -1.19
N GLY A 154 -7.48 -0.03 -0.46
CA GLY A 154 -7.54 -1.48 -0.65
C GLY A 154 -8.89 -2.07 -0.24
N ILE A 155 -9.46 -1.64 0.90
CA ILE A 155 -10.79 -2.07 1.36
C ILE A 155 -11.87 -1.65 0.36
N ALA A 156 -11.79 -0.44 -0.19
CA ALA A 156 -12.75 0.03 -1.18
C ALA A 156 -12.70 -0.80 -2.48
N ALA A 157 -11.49 -1.16 -2.93
CA ALA A 157 -11.33 -2.06 -4.07
C ALA A 157 -11.90 -3.46 -3.79
N TYR A 158 -11.69 -3.98 -2.58
CA TYR A 158 -12.24 -5.25 -2.11
C TYR A 158 -13.78 -5.23 -2.06
N GLU A 159 -14.38 -4.22 -1.42
CA GLU A 159 -15.84 -4.04 -1.35
C GLU A 159 -16.44 -3.92 -2.76
N ASN A 160 -15.79 -3.18 -3.66
CA ASN A 160 -16.22 -3.07 -5.05
C ASN A 160 -16.13 -4.40 -5.81
N ALA A 161 -15.08 -5.21 -5.56
CA ALA A 161 -14.96 -6.55 -6.13
C ALA A 161 -16.12 -7.45 -5.72
N LEU A 162 -16.46 -7.46 -4.41
CA LEU A 162 -17.61 -8.22 -3.89
C LEU A 162 -18.94 -7.74 -4.47
N HIS A 163 -19.13 -6.42 -4.56
CA HIS A 163 -20.33 -5.84 -5.17
C HIS A 163 -20.52 -6.28 -6.63
N ASN A 164 -19.43 -6.49 -7.35
CA ASN A 164 -19.42 -7.00 -8.72
C ASN A 164 -19.37 -8.54 -8.79
N GLY A 165 -19.63 -9.26 -7.69
CA GLY A 165 -19.80 -10.70 -7.65
C GLY A 165 -18.50 -11.51 -7.51
N ALA A 166 -17.40 -10.93 -7.04
CA ALA A 166 -16.28 -11.73 -6.54
C ALA A 166 -16.64 -12.36 -5.18
N GLU A 167 -16.08 -13.53 -4.89
CA GLU A 167 -16.15 -14.12 -3.56
C GLU A 167 -14.85 -13.88 -2.78
N ALA A 168 -14.92 -13.96 -1.43
CA ALA A 168 -13.75 -13.88 -0.58
C ALA A 168 -13.79 -14.96 0.51
N LEU A 169 -12.61 -15.52 0.77
CA LEU A 169 -12.37 -16.47 1.85
C LEU A 169 -11.30 -15.89 2.77
N LEU A 170 -11.77 -15.25 3.84
CA LEU A 170 -10.93 -14.74 4.92
C LEU A 170 -10.62 -15.83 5.92
N ASN A 171 -9.63 -15.64 6.81
CA ASN A 171 -9.12 -16.67 7.73
C ASN A 171 -8.79 -17.99 7.01
N THR A 172 -8.35 -17.90 5.75
CA THR A 172 -8.13 -19.06 4.89
C THR A 172 -6.69 -19.03 4.38
N GLU A 173 -5.84 -19.87 4.96
CA GLU A 173 -4.43 -19.99 4.59
C GLU A 173 -4.27 -20.97 3.42
N VAL A 174 -3.48 -20.61 2.42
CA VAL A 174 -3.06 -21.49 1.34
C VAL A 174 -1.92 -22.37 1.83
N LEU A 175 -2.12 -23.68 1.79
CA LEU A 175 -1.19 -24.66 2.33
C LEU A 175 -0.44 -25.44 1.25
N ASP A 176 -1.10 -25.67 0.09
CA ASP A 176 -0.53 -26.43 -1.02
C ASP A 176 -1.17 -25.99 -2.34
N ILE A 177 -0.45 -26.20 -3.46
CA ILE A 177 -0.93 -25.94 -4.83
C ILE A 177 -0.44 -27.07 -5.72
N TYR A 178 -1.35 -27.70 -6.45
CA TYR A 178 -0.97 -28.68 -7.47
C TYR A 178 -1.68 -28.48 -8.79
N ARG A 179 -1.01 -28.85 -9.87
CA ARG A 179 -1.49 -28.71 -11.23
C ARG A 179 -2.38 -29.91 -11.60
N THR A 180 -3.46 -29.62 -12.33
CA THR A 180 -4.36 -30.62 -12.92
C THR A 180 -4.37 -30.48 -14.44
N ALA A 181 -5.13 -31.34 -15.13
CA ALA A 181 -5.33 -31.23 -16.58
C ALA A 181 -6.04 -29.91 -16.96
N ASP A 182 -6.96 -29.43 -16.11
CA ASP A 182 -7.85 -28.31 -16.39
C ASP A 182 -7.46 -27.02 -15.65
N GLY A 183 -6.31 -26.97 -14.97
CA GLY A 183 -5.86 -25.80 -14.21
C GLY A 183 -5.12 -26.16 -12.94
N TYR A 184 -5.60 -25.66 -11.80
CA TYR A 184 -4.96 -25.80 -10.50
C TYR A 184 -5.96 -26.20 -9.42
N VAL A 185 -5.48 -26.89 -8.40
CA VAL A 185 -6.17 -27.06 -7.13
C VAL A 185 -5.32 -26.44 -6.04
N ILE A 186 -5.95 -25.62 -5.23
CA ILE A 186 -5.36 -24.92 -4.08
C ILE A 186 -5.89 -25.58 -2.81
N GLY A 187 -5.01 -26.23 -2.06
CA GLY A 187 -5.28 -26.76 -0.73
C GLY A 187 -5.23 -25.60 0.28
N THR A 188 -6.31 -25.41 1.01
CA THR A 188 -6.41 -24.33 2.02
C THR A 188 -6.81 -24.89 3.39
N SER A 189 -6.65 -24.08 4.44
CA SER A 189 -7.15 -24.41 5.78
C SER A 189 -8.68 -24.58 5.84
N GLY A 190 -9.42 -24.07 4.84
CA GLY A 190 -10.87 -24.20 4.70
C GLY A 190 -11.35 -25.24 3.69
N GLY A 191 -10.43 -26.08 3.16
CA GLY A 191 -10.71 -27.08 2.14
C GLY A 191 -10.12 -26.72 0.76
N GLU A 192 -10.42 -27.53 -0.26
CA GLU A 192 -9.86 -27.40 -1.59
C GLU A 192 -10.68 -26.47 -2.50
N ILE A 193 -9.96 -25.72 -3.34
CA ILE A 193 -10.50 -24.82 -4.36
C ILE A 193 -9.87 -25.18 -5.70
N SER A 194 -10.69 -25.35 -6.72
CA SER A 194 -10.24 -25.55 -8.10
C SER A 194 -10.35 -24.26 -8.90
N CYS A 195 -9.33 -23.93 -9.71
CA CYS A 195 -9.34 -22.76 -10.58
C CYS A 195 -8.49 -22.99 -11.85
N LYS A 196 -8.75 -22.19 -12.90
CA LYS A 196 -7.93 -22.19 -14.11
C LYS A 196 -6.75 -21.24 -14.01
N VAL A 197 -6.91 -20.13 -13.25
CA VAL A 197 -5.91 -19.07 -13.13
C VAL A 197 -5.61 -18.80 -11.67
N ILE A 198 -4.32 -18.64 -11.32
CA ILE A 198 -3.85 -18.18 -10.02
C ILE A 198 -3.15 -16.82 -10.20
N LEU A 199 -3.60 -15.82 -9.43
CA LEU A 199 -2.94 -14.53 -9.26
C LEU A 199 -2.33 -14.47 -7.86
N ASN A 200 -1.04 -14.73 -7.75
CA ASN A 200 -0.31 -14.69 -6.49
C ASN A 200 0.04 -13.23 -6.13
N CYS A 201 -0.71 -12.66 -5.21
CA CYS A 201 -0.57 -11.33 -4.64
C CYS A 201 -0.24 -11.40 -3.12
N ALA A 202 0.39 -12.49 -2.65
CA ALA A 202 0.59 -12.81 -1.23
C ALA A 202 1.64 -11.93 -0.51
N GLY A 203 2.09 -10.84 -1.12
CA GLY A 203 2.95 -9.82 -0.47
C GLY A 203 4.26 -10.40 0.06
N LEU A 204 4.41 -10.44 1.40
CA LEU A 204 5.60 -11.00 2.06
C LEU A 204 5.74 -12.52 1.92
N ASN A 205 4.71 -13.21 1.49
CA ASN A 205 4.71 -14.65 1.27
C ASN A 205 4.64 -15.04 -0.21
N ALA A 206 4.74 -14.06 -1.13
CA ALA A 206 4.54 -14.34 -2.56
C ALA A 206 5.59 -15.30 -3.15
N ASP A 207 6.84 -15.24 -2.69
CA ASP A 207 7.88 -16.20 -3.04
C ASP A 207 7.56 -17.61 -2.51
N LYS A 208 7.12 -17.72 -1.27
CA LYS A 208 6.73 -19.01 -0.65
C LYS A 208 5.52 -19.64 -1.32
N VAL A 209 4.50 -18.83 -1.66
CA VAL A 209 3.33 -19.32 -2.40
C VAL A 209 3.74 -19.84 -3.78
N GLN A 210 4.66 -19.18 -4.47
CA GLN A 210 5.19 -19.70 -5.74
C GLN A 210 5.98 -21.00 -5.55
N GLU A 211 6.76 -21.09 -4.46
CA GLU A 211 7.56 -22.28 -4.10
C GLU A 211 6.70 -23.51 -3.74
N LEU A 212 5.40 -23.37 -3.48
CA LEU A 212 4.49 -24.53 -3.31
C LEU A 212 4.39 -25.38 -4.58
N LEU A 213 4.62 -24.79 -5.75
CA LEU A 213 4.47 -25.52 -7.02
C LEU A 213 5.73 -25.47 -7.90
N PHE A 214 6.61 -24.46 -7.76
CA PHE A 214 7.76 -24.22 -8.62
C PHE A 214 9.05 -24.12 -7.81
N PRO A 215 10.21 -24.48 -8.41
CA PRO A 215 11.48 -24.25 -7.73
C PRO A 215 11.73 -22.77 -7.50
N PRO A 216 12.45 -22.40 -6.44
CA PRO A 216 12.79 -21.00 -6.14
C PRO A 216 13.53 -20.32 -7.30
N SER A 217 13.00 -19.18 -7.74
CA SER A 217 13.61 -18.28 -8.75
C SER A 217 13.96 -16.91 -8.15
N VAL A 218 13.07 -16.42 -7.29
CA VAL A 218 13.19 -15.16 -6.57
C VAL A 218 12.75 -15.37 -5.12
N ARG A 219 13.55 -14.90 -4.17
CA ARG A 219 13.19 -14.86 -2.74
C ARG A 219 13.24 -13.46 -2.19
N LEU A 220 12.45 -13.22 -1.14
CA LEU A 220 12.36 -11.95 -0.45
C LEU A 220 13.36 -11.90 0.71
N PHE A 221 14.22 -10.88 0.70
CA PHE A 221 15.12 -10.55 1.80
C PHE A 221 14.72 -9.16 2.31
N CYS A 222 14.09 -9.13 3.46
CA CYS A 222 13.35 -7.96 3.91
C CYS A 222 14.18 -7.04 4.80
N ASP A 223 13.94 -5.72 4.71
CA ASP A 223 14.40 -4.73 5.67
C ASP A 223 13.23 -4.26 6.53
N GLY A 224 13.52 -3.82 7.76
CA GLY A 224 12.58 -3.15 8.64
C GLY A 224 12.55 -1.65 8.39
N ALA A 225 11.43 -1.02 8.71
CA ALA A 225 11.25 0.42 8.63
C ALA A 225 10.36 0.89 9.78
N ASP A 226 10.71 2.03 10.38
CA ASP A 226 9.94 2.63 11.47
C ASP A 226 9.35 3.97 11.03
N PHE A 227 8.22 4.33 11.65
CA PHE A 227 7.44 5.53 11.33
C PHE A 227 6.90 6.19 12.59
N LEU A 228 6.72 7.51 12.52
CA LEU A 228 6.07 8.32 13.54
C LEU A 228 4.82 9.00 12.95
N ILE A 229 3.78 9.10 13.75
CA ILE A 229 2.57 9.88 13.44
C ILE A 229 2.43 10.97 14.47
N LEU A 230 2.29 12.21 14.01
CA LEU A 230 1.98 13.37 14.85
C LEU A 230 0.48 13.66 14.80
N ASP A 231 0.01 14.29 15.86
CA ASP A 231 -1.38 14.75 15.98
C ASP A 231 -1.76 15.66 14.80
N LYS A 232 -3.02 15.65 14.40
CA LYS A 232 -3.54 16.49 13.31
C LYS A 232 -3.45 18.00 13.60
N HIS A 233 -3.32 18.37 14.87
CA HIS A 233 -3.09 19.75 15.29
C HIS A 233 -1.62 20.19 15.28
N ALA A 234 -0.68 19.26 15.06
CA ALA A 234 0.72 19.60 14.87
C ALA A 234 0.92 20.45 13.60
N ALA A 235 1.83 21.44 13.69
CA ALA A 235 2.28 22.16 12.51
C ALA A 235 2.93 21.17 11.52
N LYS A 236 2.60 21.31 10.24
CA LYS A 236 3.06 20.40 9.19
C LYS A 236 3.21 21.13 7.87
N PRO A 237 4.11 20.63 6.99
CA PRO A 237 4.23 21.15 5.63
C PRO A 237 2.94 20.92 4.84
N SER A 238 2.69 21.74 3.83
CA SER A 238 1.58 21.58 2.89
C SER A 238 1.88 20.59 1.78
N HIS A 239 3.17 20.38 1.48
CA HIS A 239 3.66 19.41 0.50
C HIS A 239 4.32 18.20 1.18
N ILE A 240 4.43 17.10 0.45
CA ILE A 240 5.28 15.99 0.86
C ILE A 240 6.74 16.41 0.72
N ILE A 241 7.52 16.29 1.80
CA ILE A 241 8.93 16.64 1.80
C ILE A 241 9.77 15.36 1.75
N PHE A 242 10.65 15.27 0.74
CA PHE A 242 11.70 14.25 0.65
C PHE A 242 13.04 14.94 0.88
N GLN A 243 13.89 14.33 1.66
CA GLN A 243 15.29 14.73 1.78
C GLN A 243 16.15 13.87 0.87
N GLU A 244 16.99 14.50 0.03
CA GLU A 244 18.03 13.82 -0.72
C GLU A 244 19.39 14.13 -0.11
N SER A 245 20.23 13.11 0.03
CA SER A 245 21.60 13.24 0.52
C SER A 245 22.52 12.37 -0.32
N GLU A 246 23.64 12.95 -0.78
CA GLU A 246 24.67 12.23 -1.54
C GLU A 246 25.39 11.19 -0.67
N GLU A 247 25.64 11.51 0.61
CA GLU A 247 26.46 10.72 1.51
C GLU A 247 25.67 9.66 2.31
N LYS A 248 24.42 9.97 2.69
CA LYS A 248 23.61 9.16 3.60
C LYS A 248 22.41 8.47 2.92
N GLY A 249 22.27 8.61 1.61
CA GLY A 249 21.10 8.11 0.88
C GLY A 249 19.81 8.90 1.21
N LYS A 250 18.66 8.24 1.15
CA LYS A 250 17.37 8.89 1.44
C LYS A 250 17.24 9.18 2.93
N GLY A 251 17.01 10.45 3.25
CA GLY A 251 16.65 10.89 4.58
C GLY A 251 15.18 10.61 4.92
N VAL A 252 14.65 11.32 5.90
CA VAL A 252 13.24 11.22 6.30
C VAL A 252 12.33 11.73 5.17
N THR A 253 11.15 11.14 5.07
CA THR A 253 10.03 11.68 4.29
C THR A 253 8.98 12.20 5.27
N ALA A 254 8.51 13.43 5.08
CA ALA A 254 7.42 14.01 5.84
C ALA A 254 6.18 14.11 4.95
N VAL A 255 5.08 13.50 5.39
CA VAL A 255 3.85 13.36 4.60
C VAL A 255 2.67 13.95 5.35
N PRO A 256 2.09 15.08 4.86
CA PRO A 256 0.78 15.52 5.33
C PRO A 256 -0.27 14.50 4.86
N THR A 257 -0.89 13.76 5.78
CA THR A 257 -1.85 12.71 5.44
C THR A 257 -3.23 13.29 5.09
N VAL A 258 -4.03 12.54 4.36
CA VAL A 258 -5.43 12.93 4.06
C VAL A 258 -6.30 13.07 5.30
N ASP A 259 -5.92 12.42 6.40
CA ASP A 259 -6.60 12.50 7.69
C ASP A 259 -6.13 13.71 8.55
N GLY A 260 -5.20 14.51 8.02
CA GLY A 260 -4.69 15.74 8.65
C GLY A 260 -3.51 15.54 9.60
N ASN A 261 -3.00 14.33 9.77
CA ASN A 261 -1.80 14.02 10.55
C ASN A 261 -0.51 14.33 9.76
N LEU A 262 0.63 14.39 10.45
CA LEU A 262 1.94 14.35 9.84
C LEU A 262 2.57 12.97 10.06
N LEU A 263 2.89 12.25 8.97
CA LEU A 263 3.63 11.01 9.01
C LEU A 263 5.11 11.29 8.69
N LEU A 264 6.00 10.77 9.53
CA LEU A 264 7.45 10.85 9.37
C LEU A 264 8.03 9.44 9.20
N GLY A 265 8.84 9.23 8.20
CA GLY A 265 9.47 7.94 7.90
C GLY A 265 9.67 7.73 6.40
N PRO A 266 10.24 6.59 6.02
CA PRO A 266 10.71 5.49 6.87
C PRO A 266 12.11 5.72 7.45
N SER A 267 12.42 5.07 8.57
CA SER A 267 13.77 4.64 8.87
C SER A 267 14.14 3.44 7.96
N GLN A 268 15.42 3.06 7.93
CA GLN A 268 15.84 1.82 7.28
C GLN A 268 16.74 1.05 8.24
N ARG A 269 16.38 -0.21 8.52
CA ARG A 269 17.13 -1.06 9.41
C ARG A 269 17.12 -2.52 8.95
N PRO A 270 18.12 -3.33 9.33
CA PRO A 270 18.03 -4.77 9.18
C PRO A 270 16.77 -5.33 9.85
N LEU A 271 16.21 -6.40 9.30
CA LEU A 271 15.08 -7.09 9.89
C LEU A 271 15.60 -8.21 10.79
N ASP A 272 15.81 -7.88 12.06
CA ASP A 272 16.18 -8.78 13.13
C ASP A 272 15.05 -8.83 14.18
N GLY A 273 14.67 -9.99 14.62
CA GLY A 273 13.63 -10.16 15.61
C GLY A 273 12.19 -9.94 15.09
N LYS A 274 11.38 -9.13 15.81
CA LYS A 274 9.95 -8.94 15.51
C LYS A 274 9.77 -7.94 14.36
N PRO A 275 9.26 -8.36 13.18
CA PRO A 275 9.19 -7.51 11.99
C PRO A 275 8.32 -6.26 12.16
N TRP A 276 7.31 -6.32 13.01
CA TRP A 276 6.33 -5.25 13.25
C TRP A 276 6.57 -4.44 14.52
N ALA A 277 7.71 -4.66 15.19
CA ALA A 277 8.10 -3.87 16.37
C ALA A 277 8.97 -2.68 15.94
N THR A 278 8.66 -1.48 16.47
CA THR A 278 9.50 -0.30 16.32
C THR A 278 10.78 -0.42 17.14
N THR A 279 11.85 0.27 16.71
CA THR A 279 13.16 0.22 17.36
C THR A 279 13.58 1.58 17.87
N HIS A 280 14.37 1.61 18.94
CA HIS A 280 14.90 2.84 19.50
C HIS A 280 15.76 3.60 18.50
N CYS A 281 16.70 2.92 17.85
CA CYS A 281 17.56 3.53 16.82
C CYS A 281 16.77 4.09 15.63
N GLY A 282 15.69 3.42 15.20
CA GLY A 282 14.81 3.94 14.15
C GLY A 282 14.05 5.20 14.58
N MET A 283 13.59 5.23 15.83
CA MET A 283 12.93 6.42 16.39
C MET A 283 13.88 7.61 16.51
N ASP A 284 15.11 7.39 16.96
CA ASP A 284 16.13 8.44 17.08
C ASP A 284 16.52 8.98 15.70
N PHE A 285 16.78 8.09 14.73
CA PHE A 285 17.02 8.49 13.33
C PHE A 285 15.92 9.40 12.80
N LEU A 286 14.65 9.04 13.01
CA LEU A 286 13.52 9.85 12.53
C LEU A 286 13.46 11.22 13.21
N ARG A 287 13.71 11.30 14.52
CA ARG A 287 13.73 12.56 15.26
C ARG A 287 14.86 13.48 14.81
N GLU A 288 16.06 12.94 14.74
CA GLU A 288 17.26 13.70 14.33
C GLU A 288 17.14 14.20 12.90
N THR A 289 16.74 13.35 11.97
CA THR A 289 16.63 13.71 10.56
C THR A 289 15.47 14.70 10.32
N THR A 290 14.35 14.54 11.04
CA THR A 290 13.25 15.52 10.98
C THR A 290 13.70 16.88 11.46
N ALA A 291 14.43 16.98 12.57
CA ALA A 291 14.94 18.24 13.11
C ALA A 291 15.91 18.95 12.15
N GLN A 292 16.65 18.19 11.31
CA GLN A 292 17.54 18.73 10.30
C GLN A 292 16.79 19.34 9.12
N VAL A 293 15.68 18.74 8.68
CA VAL A 293 14.97 19.14 7.44
C VAL A 293 13.81 20.07 7.73
N LEU A 294 13.11 19.85 8.84
CA LEU A 294 11.90 20.54 9.29
C LEU A 294 12.05 20.95 10.78
N PRO A 295 12.96 21.89 11.08
CA PRO A 295 13.27 22.26 12.48
C PRO A 295 12.07 22.84 13.25
N GLY A 296 11.04 23.31 12.54
CA GLY A 296 9.81 23.85 13.15
C GLY A 296 8.77 22.77 13.53
N VAL A 297 9.03 21.48 13.28
CA VAL A 297 8.09 20.40 13.65
C VAL A 297 8.21 20.08 15.14
N ASP A 298 7.09 20.21 15.88
CA ASP A 298 7.03 19.88 17.30
C ASP A 298 6.85 18.37 17.51
N LEU A 299 7.94 17.67 17.76
CA LEU A 299 7.95 16.22 17.99
C LEU A 299 7.31 15.80 19.33
N SER A 300 6.93 16.73 20.21
CA SER A 300 6.12 16.42 21.40
C SER A 300 4.69 16.01 21.05
N GLN A 301 4.24 16.32 19.83
CA GLN A 301 2.92 15.98 19.29
C GLN A 301 2.85 14.55 18.70
N ILE A 302 3.87 13.72 18.89
CA ILE A 302 3.82 12.32 18.46
C ILE A 302 2.74 11.57 19.24
N ILE A 303 1.78 10.98 18.54
CA ILE A 303 0.68 10.20 19.11
C ILE A 303 0.84 8.70 18.88
N ARG A 304 1.66 8.29 17.88
CA ARG A 304 1.86 6.89 17.53
C ARG A 304 3.19 6.65 16.84
N SER A 305 3.74 5.45 17.03
CA SER A 305 4.76 4.87 16.18
C SER A 305 4.27 3.53 15.61
N PHE A 306 4.78 3.15 14.44
CA PHE A 306 4.54 1.82 13.87
C PHE A 306 5.74 1.37 13.02
N ALA A 307 5.84 0.07 12.79
CA ALA A 307 6.86 -0.52 11.95
C ALA A 307 6.26 -1.10 10.67
N SER A 308 7.10 -1.27 9.67
CA SER A 308 6.78 -1.93 8.41
C SER A 308 7.93 -2.83 7.95
N VAL A 309 7.62 -3.65 6.96
CA VAL A 309 8.58 -4.55 6.31
C VAL A 309 8.69 -4.18 4.83
N ARG A 310 9.93 -3.99 4.37
CA ARG A 310 10.23 -3.71 2.96
C ARG A 310 10.69 -4.99 2.26
N PRO A 311 9.89 -5.56 1.36
CA PRO A 311 10.25 -6.78 0.63
C PRO A 311 11.27 -6.47 -0.46
N ASN A 312 12.49 -7.00 -0.35
CA ASN A 312 13.51 -6.84 -1.37
C ASN A 312 13.67 -8.15 -2.15
N PRO A 313 13.18 -8.21 -3.40
CA PRO A 313 13.31 -9.40 -4.23
C PRO A 313 14.75 -9.56 -4.72
N HIS A 314 15.28 -10.78 -4.62
CA HIS A 314 16.57 -11.16 -5.16
C HIS A 314 16.43 -12.44 -5.99
N ARG A 315 17.14 -12.54 -7.11
CA ARG A 315 17.36 -13.83 -7.75
C ARG A 315 18.06 -14.74 -6.78
N VAL A 316 17.78 -16.04 -6.85
CA VAL A 316 18.46 -17.06 -6.06
C VAL A 316 19.00 -18.15 -6.97
N VAL A 317 20.11 -18.75 -6.53
CA VAL A 317 20.76 -19.88 -7.20
C VAL A 317 21.03 -20.98 -6.18
N LEU A 318 20.96 -22.21 -6.62
CA LEU A 318 21.26 -23.38 -5.78
C LEU A 318 22.80 -23.54 -5.67
N LYS A 319 23.35 -23.46 -4.44
CA LYS A 319 24.76 -23.72 -4.11
C LYS A 319 24.82 -24.62 -2.88
N ASP A 320 25.56 -25.69 -2.96
CA ASP A 320 25.78 -26.63 -1.86
C ASP A 320 24.47 -27.12 -1.18
N GLY A 321 23.40 -27.27 -1.97
CA GLY A 321 22.09 -27.71 -1.48
C GLY A 321 21.19 -26.61 -0.92
N GLU A 322 21.66 -25.37 -0.88
CA GLU A 322 20.88 -24.22 -0.39
C GLU A 322 20.67 -23.15 -1.46
N TYR A 323 19.49 -22.48 -1.43
CA TYR A 323 19.24 -21.33 -2.28
C TYR A 323 19.79 -20.06 -1.67
N VAL A 324 20.82 -19.50 -2.30
CA VAL A 324 21.50 -18.27 -1.87
C VAL A 324 21.20 -17.10 -2.81
N ARG A 325 21.39 -15.88 -2.30
CA ARG A 325 21.23 -14.65 -3.10
C ARG A 325 22.19 -14.63 -4.29
N ASP A 326 21.66 -14.27 -5.46
CA ASP A 326 22.43 -13.98 -6.65
C ASP A 326 22.33 -12.49 -6.99
N GLY A 327 23.40 -11.75 -6.75
CA GLY A 327 23.50 -10.34 -7.04
C GLY A 327 22.70 -9.40 -6.11
N LYS A 328 22.44 -8.19 -6.63
CA LYS A 328 21.72 -7.12 -5.91
C LYS A 328 20.20 -7.33 -5.94
N SER A 329 19.48 -6.65 -5.04
CA SER A 329 18.02 -6.60 -5.07
C SER A 329 17.52 -6.09 -6.43
N ILE A 330 16.47 -6.73 -6.94
CA ILE A 330 15.83 -6.38 -8.21
C ILE A 330 15.15 -5.01 -8.05
N GLY A 331 15.54 -4.05 -8.87
CA GLY A 331 15.08 -2.65 -8.78
C GLY A 331 13.74 -2.36 -9.48
N THR A 332 13.23 -3.31 -10.25
CA THR A 332 11.93 -3.20 -10.96
C THR A 332 10.86 -4.08 -10.31
N PHE A 333 9.64 -4.04 -10.82
CA PHE A 333 8.60 -5.01 -10.43
C PHE A 333 8.98 -6.41 -10.93
N VAL A 334 8.82 -7.39 -10.07
CA VAL A 334 8.96 -8.80 -10.41
C VAL A 334 7.57 -9.37 -10.66
N ILE A 335 7.28 -9.62 -11.93
CA ILE A 335 6.05 -10.28 -12.38
C ILE A 335 6.51 -11.56 -13.05
N GLU A 336 6.21 -12.71 -12.45
CA GLU A 336 6.58 -14.01 -12.97
C GLU A 336 5.35 -14.77 -13.48
N ASN A 337 5.54 -15.50 -14.57
CA ASN A 337 4.55 -16.43 -15.12
C ASN A 337 5.26 -17.78 -15.36
N PRO A 338 5.48 -18.56 -14.27
CA PRO A 338 6.24 -19.81 -14.39
C PRO A 338 5.50 -20.93 -15.13
N ALA A 339 4.17 -20.81 -15.27
CA ALA A 339 3.33 -21.69 -16.06
C ALA A 339 2.07 -20.97 -16.56
N LEU A 340 1.43 -21.50 -17.59
CA LEU A 340 0.19 -20.97 -18.14
C LEU A 340 -0.88 -20.85 -17.04
N GLY A 341 -1.48 -19.66 -16.91
CA GLY A 341 -2.49 -19.38 -15.91
C GLY A 341 -1.95 -19.16 -14.49
N PHE A 342 -0.62 -19.12 -14.26
CA PHE A 342 -0.05 -18.80 -12.95
C PHE A 342 0.78 -17.52 -13.03
N TYR A 343 0.37 -16.47 -12.33
CA TYR A 343 1.03 -15.17 -12.30
C TYR A 343 1.37 -14.77 -10.89
N SER A 344 2.61 -14.32 -10.64
CA SER A 344 3.11 -13.90 -9.32
C SER A 344 3.61 -12.48 -9.32
N LEU A 345 3.17 -11.68 -8.35
CA LEU A 345 3.74 -10.39 -8.00
C LEU A 345 4.67 -10.56 -6.79
N ILE A 346 5.98 -10.64 -7.01
CA ILE A 346 6.96 -10.93 -5.95
C ILE A 346 7.73 -9.68 -5.58
N GLY A 347 7.68 -9.29 -4.29
CA GLY A 347 8.46 -8.16 -3.76
C GLY A 347 8.07 -6.81 -4.34
N ILE A 348 6.80 -6.59 -4.60
CA ILE A 348 6.29 -5.28 -5.02
C ILE A 348 6.38 -4.32 -3.84
N LYS A 349 7.32 -3.41 -3.94
CA LYS A 349 7.57 -2.31 -3.00
C LYS A 349 7.25 -0.97 -3.67
N THR A 350 7.72 0.15 -3.10
CA THR A 350 7.51 1.49 -3.68
C THR A 350 7.81 1.51 -5.20
N PRO A 351 6.87 2.01 -6.02
CA PRO A 351 5.59 2.66 -5.71
C PRO A 351 4.36 1.74 -5.89
N GLY A 352 4.36 0.53 -5.31
CA GLY A 352 3.29 -0.46 -5.49
C GLY A 352 1.88 0.06 -5.18
N LEU A 353 1.72 0.96 -4.18
CA LEU A 353 0.42 1.58 -3.88
C LEU A 353 -0.09 2.42 -5.06
N THR A 354 0.76 3.28 -5.63
CA THR A 354 0.44 4.10 -6.82
C THR A 354 0.07 3.24 -8.03
N CYS A 355 0.69 2.06 -8.16
CA CYS A 355 0.52 1.16 -9.28
C CYS A 355 -0.51 0.05 -9.01
N ALA A 356 -1.26 0.07 -7.90
CA ALA A 356 -2.06 -1.06 -7.48
C ALA A 356 -3.18 -1.41 -8.48
N ASP A 357 -3.89 -0.41 -9.00
CA ASP A 357 -4.91 -0.62 -10.03
C ASP A 357 -4.28 -1.05 -11.38
N GLU A 358 -3.17 -0.44 -11.79
CA GLU A 358 -2.45 -0.79 -13.04
C GLU A 358 -1.89 -2.23 -13.00
N LEU A 359 -1.33 -2.65 -11.86
CA LEU A 359 -0.86 -4.03 -11.69
C LEU A 359 -2.02 -5.03 -11.65
N GLY A 360 -3.10 -4.67 -10.94
CA GLY A 360 -4.32 -5.49 -10.91
C GLY A 360 -4.95 -5.62 -12.29
N MET A 361 -4.99 -4.53 -13.07
CA MET A 361 -5.46 -4.54 -14.45
C MET A 361 -4.58 -5.41 -15.35
N TYR A 362 -3.26 -5.23 -15.25
CA TYR A 362 -2.30 -6.05 -16.01
C TYR A 362 -2.52 -7.56 -15.79
N LEU A 363 -2.72 -7.98 -14.53
CA LEU A 363 -2.99 -9.39 -14.22
C LEU A 363 -4.36 -9.85 -14.72
N ALA A 364 -5.38 -9.01 -14.60
CA ALA A 364 -6.74 -9.32 -15.03
C ALA A 364 -6.83 -9.45 -16.56
N GLU A 365 -6.14 -8.59 -17.31
CA GLU A 365 -6.04 -8.68 -18.77
C GLU A 365 -5.38 -10.00 -19.21
N ARG A 366 -4.29 -10.42 -18.54
CA ARG A 366 -3.62 -11.72 -18.82
C ARG A 366 -4.52 -12.91 -18.51
N ALA A 367 -5.29 -12.81 -17.40
CA ALA A 367 -6.25 -13.84 -17.06
C ALA A 367 -7.40 -13.91 -18.09
N ALA A 368 -7.92 -12.77 -18.52
CA ALA A 368 -8.99 -12.67 -19.52
C ALA A 368 -8.53 -13.21 -20.88
N GLU A 369 -7.32 -12.85 -21.33
CA GLU A 369 -6.69 -13.37 -22.55
C GLU A 369 -6.55 -14.90 -22.49
N PHE A 370 -6.03 -15.44 -21.38
CA PHE A 370 -5.86 -16.88 -21.19
C PHE A 370 -7.18 -17.66 -21.15
N LEU A 371 -8.23 -17.06 -20.59
CA LEU A 371 -9.56 -17.67 -20.45
C LEU A 371 -10.48 -17.42 -21.65
N ASP A 372 -10.05 -16.63 -22.63
CA ASP A 372 -10.90 -16.12 -23.72
C ASP A 372 -12.20 -15.47 -23.19
N ALA A 373 -12.07 -14.66 -22.12
CA ALA A 373 -13.21 -14.08 -21.41
C ALA A 373 -13.64 -12.74 -22.01
N GLY A 374 -14.92 -12.60 -22.35
CA GLY A 374 -15.51 -11.34 -22.80
C GLY A 374 -15.65 -10.31 -21.67
N ALA A 375 -15.83 -9.05 -22.06
CA ALA A 375 -16.09 -7.96 -21.13
C ALA A 375 -17.37 -8.18 -20.32
N ASN A 376 -17.38 -7.74 -19.05
CA ASN A 376 -18.56 -7.74 -18.22
C ASN A 376 -19.29 -6.39 -18.33
N GLU A 377 -20.31 -6.31 -19.14
CA GLU A 377 -21.10 -5.10 -19.39
C GLU A 377 -21.88 -4.60 -18.14
N THR A 378 -21.98 -5.43 -17.10
CA THR A 378 -22.67 -5.09 -15.86
C THR A 378 -21.73 -4.61 -14.76
N PHE A 379 -20.41 -4.50 -15.04
CA PHE A 379 -19.44 -4.05 -14.07
C PHE A 379 -19.75 -2.61 -13.61
N ASN A 380 -19.92 -2.44 -12.30
CA ASN A 380 -20.13 -1.14 -11.67
C ASN A 380 -18.81 -0.66 -11.01
N PRO A 381 -18.16 0.41 -11.51
CA PRO A 381 -16.90 0.90 -10.94
C PRO A 381 -17.09 1.60 -9.58
N TYR A 382 -18.32 1.99 -9.24
CA TYR A 382 -18.59 2.83 -8.07
C TYR A 382 -18.78 2.03 -6.79
N ARG A 383 -18.19 2.53 -5.72
CA ARG A 383 -18.39 2.06 -4.35
C ARG A 383 -18.79 3.25 -3.48
N LYS A 384 -19.71 3.03 -2.55
CA LYS A 384 -20.11 4.04 -1.56
C LYS A 384 -19.27 3.93 -0.30
N ALA A 385 -18.70 5.06 0.16
CA ALA A 385 -18.05 5.16 1.46
C ALA A 385 -19.08 4.97 2.60
N ILE A 386 -18.58 4.72 3.79
CA ILE A 386 -19.42 4.66 4.99
C ILE A 386 -19.71 6.09 5.43
N HIS A 387 -20.98 6.42 5.54
CA HIS A 387 -21.47 7.74 6.01
C HIS A 387 -22.53 7.51 7.09
N GLY A 388 -22.23 7.90 8.31
CA GLY A 388 -23.19 7.85 9.41
C GLY A 388 -24.25 8.96 9.32
N LYS A 389 -25.50 8.60 9.66
CA LYS A 389 -26.60 9.56 9.81
C LYS A 389 -27.12 9.62 11.26
N ASP A 390 -26.42 9.00 12.20
CA ASP A 390 -26.77 8.96 13.62
C ASP A 390 -26.11 10.12 14.37
N HIS A 391 -26.70 10.51 15.47
CA HIS A 391 -26.17 11.56 16.37
C HIS A 391 -25.35 10.99 17.53
N GLU A 392 -25.36 9.66 17.74
CA GLU A 392 -24.60 9.01 18.81
C GLU A 392 -23.11 8.89 18.44
N ILE A 393 -22.27 9.79 18.95
CA ILE A 393 -20.82 9.77 18.70
C ILE A 393 -20.12 8.83 19.67
N ILE A 394 -19.48 7.79 19.15
CA ILE A 394 -18.67 6.84 19.92
C ILE A 394 -17.21 7.29 19.97
N CYS A 395 -16.60 7.65 18.85
CA CYS A 395 -15.23 8.16 18.82
C CYS A 395 -15.22 9.68 18.82
N GLN A 396 -15.04 10.28 19.98
CA GLN A 396 -15.04 11.74 20.16
C GLN A 396 -13.86 12.46 19.48
N CYS A 397 -12.69 11.79 19.36
CA CYS A 397 -11.51 12.40 18.72
C CYS A 397 -11.69 12.55 17.20
N GLU A 398 -12.32 11.56 16.56
CA GLU A 398 -12.51 11.50 15.11
C GLU A 398 -13.98 11.72 14.70
N GLN A 399 -14.85 12.00 15.67
CA GLN A 399 -16.29 12.29 15.48
C GLN A 399 -17.03 11.13 14.76
N ILE A 400 -16.61 9.86 15.02
CA ILE A 400 -17.24 8.69 14.39
C ILE A 400 -18.47 8.27 15.18
N THR A 401 -19.57 8.12 14.46
CA THR A 401 -20.87 7.76 14.99
C THR A 401 -21.01 6.24 15.18
N LYS A 402 -22.01 5.85 15.97
CA LYS A 402 -22.40 4.45 16.14
C LYS A 402 -22.86 3.83 14.81
N ALA A 403 -23.62 4.58 14.01
CA ALA A 403 -24.09 4.12 12.70
C ALA A 403 -22.93 3.77 11.76
N GLU A 404 -21.86 4.58 11.74
CA GLU A 404 -20.66 4.28 10.94
C GLU A 404 -19.95 3.01 11.41
N ILE A 405 -19.88 2.79 12.72
CA ILE A 405 -19.29 1.57 13.30
C ILE A 405 -20.13 0.34 12.94
N LEU A 406 -21.45 0.42 13.08
CA LEU A 406 -22.35 -0.67 12.72
C LEU A 406 -22.31 -1.00 11.22
N GLU A 407 -22.24 0.02 10.36
CA GLU A 407 -22.05 -0.18 8.93
C GLU A 407 -20.69 -0.83 8.60
N ALA A 408 -19.60 -0.43 9.30
CA ALA A 408 -18.31 -1.08 9.15
C ALA A 408 -18.36 -2.57 9.54
N ILE A 409 -19.09 -2.92 10.60
CA ILE A 409 -19.33 -4.29 11.05
C ILE A 409 -20.14 -5.05 9.99
N ALA A 410 -21.24 -4.48 9.49
CA ALA A 410 -22.08 -5.06 8.45
C ALA A 410 -21.29 -5.32 7.14
N ARG A 411 -20.27 -4.50 6.84
CA ARG A 411 -19.34 -4.69 5.71
C ARG A 411 -18.17 -5.65 6.03
N GLY A 412 -18.24 -6.40 7.12
CA GLY A 412 -17.31 -7.48 7.43
C GLY A 412 -16.15 -7.12 8.37
N ALA A 413 -16.19 -5.99 9.08
CA ALA A 413 -15.26 -5.75 10.17
C ALA A 413 -15.60 -6.64 11.36
N THR A 414 -14.67 -7.51 11.75
CA THR A 414 -14.85 -8.46 12.87
C THR A 414 -14.01 -8.11 14.10
N THR A 415 -13.17 -7.09 13.99
CA THR A 415 -12.24 -6.64 15.04
C THR A 415 -12.27 -5.12 15.19
N VAL A 416 -11.82 -4.61 16.33
CA VAL A 416 -11.65 -3.15 16.56
C VAL A 416 -10.75 -2.53 15.48
N ASP A 417 -9.66 -3.22 15.09
CA ASP A 417 -8.77 -2.76 14.01
C ASP A 417 -9.45 -2.81 12.64
N GLY A 418 -10.35 -3.75 12.39
CA GLY A 418 -11.16 -3.81 11.17
C GLY A 418 -12.12 -2.62 11.05
N VAL A 419 -12.81 -2.27 12.14
CA VAL A 419 -13.64 -1.06 12.23
C VAL A 419 -12.79 0.20 12.03
N LYS A 420 -11.66 0.30 12.74
CA LYS A 420 -10.71 1.40 12.66
C LYS A 420 -10.23 1.67 11.22
N ARG A 421 -9.88 0.63 10.47
CA ARG A 421 -9.44 0.76 9.06
C ARG A 421 -10.55 1.27 8.13
N ARG A 422 -11.82 1.04 8.45
CA ARG A 422 -12.97 1.47 7.62
C ARG A 422 -13.42 2.89 7.92
N VAL A 423 -13.48 3.28 9.19
CA VAL A 423 -14.07 4.56 9.60
C VAL A 423 -13.13 5.48 10.39
N GLY A 424 -11.90 5.08 10.71
CA GLY A 424 -10.92 5.92 11.42
C GLY A 424 -11.12 6.00 12.95
N SER A 425 -12.08 5.28 13.52
CA SER A 425 -12.29 5.26 14.98
C SER A 425 -11.02 4.78 15.71
N GLY A 426 -10.64 5.46 16.80
CA GLY A 426 -9.43 5.13 17.56
C GLY A 426 -8.11 5.59 16.92
N MET A 427 -8.14 6.40 15.85
CA MET A 427 -6.93 6.97 15.22
C MET A 427 -6.55 8.35 15.71
N GLY A 428 -7.42 9.02 16.45
CA GLY A 428 -7.15 10.35 17.03
C GLY A 428 -6.23 10.30 18.24
N ARG A 429 -6.03 11.46 18.88
CA ARG A 429 -5.04 11.70 19.94
C ARG A 429 -5.05 10.65 21.08
N CYS A 430 -6.23 10.13 21.47
CA CYS A 430 -6.33 9.15 22.55
C CYS A 430 -6.01 7.70 22.10
N GLN A 431 -5.79 7.46 20.83
CA GLN A 431 -5.44 6.17 20.22
C GLN A 431 -6.37 5.01 20.65
N GLY A 432 -7.67 5.30 20.72
CA GLY A 432 -8.70 4.30 21.06
C GLY A 432 -8.99 4.13 22.54
N ALA A 433 -8.24 4.80 23.45
CA ALA A 433 -8.43 4.64 24.90
C ALA A 433 -9.85 4.97 25.41
N ARG A 434 -10.62 5.74 24.65
CA ARG A 434 -12.01 6.11 25.00
C ARG A 434 -13.07 5.30 24.30
N CYS A 435 -12.84 4.84 23.07
CA CYS A 435 -13.88 4.24 22.22
C CYS A 435 -13.72 2.72 21.99
N SER A 436 -12.51 2.14 22.18
CA SER A 436 -12.28 0.75 21.83
C SER A 436 -13.19 -0.24 22.56
N TRP A 437 -13.45 -0.04 23.84
CA TRP A 437 -14.31 -0.91 24.65
C TRP A 437 -15.77 -0.91 24.17
N GLU A 438 -16.28 0.26 23.71
CA GLU A 438 -17.63 0.35 23.16
C GLU A 438 -17.72 -0.33 21.78
N ILE A 439 -16.68 -0.18 20.97
CA ILE A 439 -16.58 -0.87 19.67
C ILE A 439 -16.52 -2.39 19.88
N GLU A 440 -15.76 -2.87 20.87
CA GLU A 440 -15.73 -4.30 21.23
C GLU A 440 -17.12 -4.80 21.64
N ARG A 441 -17.86 -4.03 22.44
CA ARG A 441 -19.23 -4.36 22.82
C ARG A 441 -20.16 -4.46 21.61
N LEU A 442 -20.08 -3.51 20.67
CA LEU A 442 -20.88 -3.53 19.43
C LEU A 442 -20.52 -4.74 18.56
N LEU A 443 -19.25 -5.11 18.46
CA LEU A 443 -18.81 -6.31 17.76
C LEU A 443 -19.38 -7.60 18.39
N GLU A 444 -19.39 -7.69 19.72
CA GLU A 444 -19.97 -8.83 20.44
C GLU A 444 -21.49 -8.89 20.28
N ASP A 445 -22.18 -7.76 20.36
CA ASP A 445 -23.63 -7.68 20.12
C ASP A 445 -23.98 -8.15 18.69
N ALA A 446 -23.17 -7.76 17.70
CA ALA A 446 -23.30 -8.21 16.32
C ALA A 446 -23.18 -9.74 16.16
N LYS A 447 -22.15 -10.34 16.78
CA LYS A 447 -21.94 -11.79 16.75
C LYS A 447 -23.12 -12.58 17.33
N HIS A 448 -23.83 -12.00 18.30
CA HIS A 448 -24.98 -12.62 18.97
C HIS A 448 -26.34 -12.26 18.37
N GLY A 449 -26.36 -11.54 17.23
CA GLY A 449 -27.60 -11.13 16.56
C GLY A 449 -28.48 -10.18 17.40
N LYS A 450 -27.86 -9.35 18.27
CA LYS A 450 -28.53 -8.40 19.15
C LYS A 450 -28.58 -6.97 18.56
N MET A 451 -28.26 -6.82 17.27
CA MET A 451 -28.31 -5.55 16.56
C MET A 451 -29.58 -5.43 15.71
#